data_df1a562947265e8d027f2d2cdcd177ed
#
_entry.id   df1a562947265e8d027f2d2cdcd177ed
#
_cell.length_a   1.000
_cell.length_b   1.000
_cell.length_c   1.000
_cell.angle_alpha   90.00
_cell.angle_beta   90.00
_cell.angle_gamma   90.00
#
_symmetry.space_group_name_H-M   'P 1'
#
loop_
_entity.id
_entity.type
_entity.pdbx_description
1 polymer ?
#
loop_
_entity_poly.entity_id
_entity_poly.type
_entity_poly.pdbx_seq_one_letter_code
_entity_poly.pdbx_strand_id
1 'polypeptide(L)'
;MRKLMNIFVSVDTAVCADSVIKFDQYLADREDIASLMISYDLPFAHRRFKEENELKNAIGLSAIRHAGFGENYGVLIVEGPLAGMYARAVVVLDENNAVVYNEQIADIKTEPDYGAACRALGIEIDE
;
A
#
# COMPACT_ATOMS: atom_id res chain seq x y z
N MET A 1 12.04 9.44 8.25
CA MET A 1 11.72 9.05 6.85
C MET A 1 10.22 9.05 6.66
N ARG A 2 9.74 9.71 5.62
CA ARG A 2 8.31 9.68 5.28
C ARG A 2 7.94 8.32 4.72
N LYS A 3 6.68 7.92 4.93
CA LYS A 3 6.22 6.58 4.55
C LYS A 3 4.91 6.65 3.77
N LEU A 4 4.83 5.87 2.70
CA LEU A 4 3.59 5.56 2.01
C LEU A 4 3.18 4.14 2.40
N MET A 5 1.99 3.99 2.96
CA MET A 5 1.43 2.67 3.28
C MET A 5 0.35 2.37 2.25
N ASN A 6 0.63 1.43 1.37
CA ASN A 6 -0.34 0.92 0.39
C ASN A 6 -0.91 -0.39 0.94
N ILE A 7 -2.15 -0.33 1.43
CA ILE A 7 -2.83 -1.45 2.10
C ILE A 7 -3.84 -2.02 1.11
N PHE A 8 -3.84 -3.34 0.93
CA PHE A 8 -4.67 -3.94 -0.12
C PHE A 8 -5.02 -5.40 0.17
N VAL A 9 -5.87 -5.98 -0.69
CA VAL A 9 -6.36 -7.35 -0.55
C VAL A 9 -5.23 -8.35 -0.79
N SER A 10 -4.59 -8.31 -1.95
CA SER A 10 -3.52 -9.25 -2.31
C SER A 10 -2.78 -8.79 -3.56
N VAL A 11 -1.49 -9.10 -3.64
CA VAL A 11 -0.68 -8.90 -4.87
C VAL A 11 -1.20 -9.74 -6.03
N ASP A 12 -2.04 -10.73 -5.77
CA ASP A 12 -2.64 -11.57 -6.80
C ASP A 12 -3.94 -11.00 -7.36
N THR A 13 -4.37 -9.81 -6.93
CA THR A 13 -5.49 -9.09 -7.54
C THR A 13 -4.94 -7.99 -8.46
N ALA A 14 -5.58 -7.81 -9.64
CA ALA A 14 -5.02 -6.98 -10.72
C ALA A 14 -4.82 -5.52 -10.32
N VAL A 15 -5.83 -4.87 -9.75
CA VAL A 15 -5.74 -3.44 -9.40
C VAL A 15 -4.78 -3.22 -8.23
N CYS A 16 -4.75 -4.14 -7.27
CA CYS A 16 -3.80 -4.07 -6.16
C CYS A 16 -2.36 -4.19 -6.67
N ALA A 17 -2.11 -5.15 -7.56
CA ALA A 17 -0.79 -5.31 -8.18
C ALA A 17 -0.38 -4.05 -8.95
N ASP A 18 -1.28 -3.48 -9.75
CA ASP A 18 -1.02 -2.26 -10.50
C ASP A 18 -0.70 -1.09 -9.59
N SER A 19 -1.39 -0.97 -8.45
CA SER A 19 -1.13 0.13 -7.51
C SER A 19 0.27 0.05 -6.91
N VAL A 20 0.73 -1.14 -6.58
CA VAL A 20 2.10 -1.34 -6.06
C VAL A 20 3.13 -0.93 -7.11
N ILE A 21 2.94 -1.38 -8.35
CA ILE A 21 3.85 -1.08 -9.46
C ILE A 21 3.89 0.43 -9.73
N LYS A 22 2.74 1.08 -9.79
CA LYS A 22 2.68 2.53 -10.07
C LYS A 22 3.33 3.35 -8.96
N PHE A 23 3.05 3.05 -7.69
CA PHE A 23 3.72 3.75 -6.59
C PHE A 23 5.23 3.52 -6.62
N ASP A 24 5.68 2.33 -6.95
CA ASP A 24 7.11 2.06 -7.07
C ASP A 24 7.74 2.91 -8.17
N GLN A 25 7.06 3.07 -9.31
CA GLN A 25 7.54 3.92 -10.39
C GLN A 25 7.68 5.38 -9.98
N TYR A 26 6.68 5.93 -9.28
CA TYR A 26 6.72 7.32 -8.82
C TYR A 26 7.79 7.56 -7.75
N LEU A 27 8.11 6.55 -6.95
CA LEU A 27 9.00 6.69 -5.80
C LEU A 27 10.37 6.01 -5.99
N ALA A 28 10.66 5.48 -7.18
CA ALA A 28 11.85 4.67 -7.43
C ALA A 28 13.16 5.36 -7.09
N ASP A 29 13.24 6.67 -7.32
CA ASP A 29 14.45 7.46 -7.11
C ASP A 29 14.47 8.22 -5.78
N ARG A 30 13.51 7.93 -4.89
CA ARG A 30 13.35 8.65 -3.63
C ARG A 30 13.83 7.78 -2.46
N GLU A 31 15.05 8.05 -1.99
CA GLU A 31 15.63 7.33 -0.85
C GLU A 31 15.09 7.82 0.50
N ASP A 32 14.44 8.98 0.53
CA ASP A 32 13.87 9.60 1.72
C ASP A 32 12.44 9.15 2.03
N ILE A 33 11.88 8.26 1.21
CA ILE A 33 10.51 7.77 1.35
C ILE A 33 10.52 6.24 1.32
N ALA A 34 9.89 5.62 2.31
CA ALA A 34 9.66 4.18 2.30
C ALA A 34 8.27 3.90 1.72
N SER A 35 8.21 3.08 0.67
CA SER A 35 6.96 2.62 0.07
C SER A 35 6.65 1.22 0.59
N LEU A 36 5.61 1.11 1.41
CA LEU A 36 5.26 -0.14 2.09
C LEU A 36 4.04 -0.76 1.42
N MET A 37 4.15 -2.02 0.98
CA MET A 37 3.00 -2.78 0.48
C MET A 37 2.55 -3.74 1.59
N ILE A 38 1.31 -3.56 2.05
CA ILE A 38 0.79 -4.23 3.25
C ILE A 38 -0.45 -5.05 2.91
N SER A 39 -0.40 -6.34 3.19
CA SER A 39 -1.51 -7.26 2.97
C SER A 39 -1.32 -8.50 3.84
N TYR A 40 -2.28 -9.43 3.76
CA TYR A 40 -2.14 -10.75 4.39
C TYR A 40 -1.36 -11.75 3.53
N ASP A 41 -0.88 -11.36 2.35
CA ASP A 41 0.02 -12.22 1.58
C ASP A 41 1.19 -12.65 2.44
N LEU A 42 1.67 -13.87 2.24
CA LEU A 42 2.86 -14.34 2.93
C LEU A 42 4.09 -13.54 2.47
N PRO A 43 5.13 -13.40 3.31
CA PRO A 43 6.35 -12.70 2.91
C PRO A 43 6.98 -13.26 1.63
N PHE A 44 6.82 -14.56 1.39
CA PHE A 44 7.31 -15.22 0.17
C PHE A 44 6.60 -14.69 -1.08
N ALA A 45 5.29 -14.45 -0.98
CA ALA A 45 4.52 -13.90 -2.09
C ALA A 45 4.92 -12.45 -2.37
N HIS A 46 5.15 -11.64 -1.35
CA HIS A 46 5.66 -10.28 -1.51
C HIS A 46 7.03 -10.28 -2.19
N ARG A 47 7.92 -11.18 -1.80
CA ARG A 47 9.25 -11.29 -2.40
C ARG A 47 9.15 -11.67 -3.86
N ARG A 48 8.37 -12.70 -4.19
CA ARG A 48 8.16 -13.14 -5.57
C ARG A 48 7.64 -11.98 -6.42
N PHE A 49 6.62 -11.26 -5.92
CA PHE A 49 6.02 -10.15 -6.65
C PHE A 49 7.04 -9.03 -6.90
N LYS A 50 7.85 -8.70 -5.89
CA LYS A 50 8.89 -7.68 -6.02
C LYS A 50 9.93 -8.08 -7.07
N GLU A 51 10.37 -9.33 -7.08
CA GLU A 51 11.36 -9.82 -8.03
C GLU A 51 10.81 -9.88 -9.45
N GLU A 52 9.60 -10.42 -9.64
CA GLU A 52 8.97 -10.55 -10.96
C GLU A 52 8.71 -9.20 -11.62
N ASN A 53 8.41 -8.19 -10.84
CA ASN A 53 8.09 -6.85 -11.35
C ASN A 53 9.24 -5.87 -11.22
N GLU A 54 10.41 -6.34 -10.79
CA GLU A 54 11.63 -5.53 -10.67
C GLU A 54 11.42 -4.25 -9.88
N LEU A 55 10.70 -4.34 -8.75
CA LEU A 55 10.38 -3.18 -7.92
C LEU A 55 11.63 -2.68 -7.20
N LYS A 56 11.80 -1.35 -7.16
CA LYS A 56 13.01 -0.71 -6.62
C LYS A 56 12.84 -0.18 -5.22
N ASN A 57 11.66 0.34 -4.88
CA ASN A 57 11.42 1.03 -3.62
C ASN A 57 10.46 0.27 -2.70
N ALA A 58 9.58 -0.58 -3.24
CA ALA A 58 8.54 -1.24 -2.48
C ALA A 58 9.10 -2.24 -1.46
N ILE A 59 8.62 -2.15 -0.22
CA ILE A 59 8.97 -3.05 0.86
C ILE A 59 7.69 -3.80 1.27
N GLY A 60 7.72 -5.13 1.20
CA GLY A 60 6.60 -5.96 1.58
C GLY A 60 6.52 -6.15 3.08
N LEU A 61 5.35 -5.89 3.65
CA LEU A 61 5.07 -6.17 5.05
C LEU A 61 3.83 -7.06 5.13
N SER A 62 4.02 -8.31 5.53
CA SER A 62 2.92 -9.23 5.71
C SER A 62 2.28 -9.01 7.08
N ALA A 63 0.95 -8.93 7.11
CA ALA A 63 0.20 -8.79 8.35
C ALA A 63 -0.22 -10.14 8.94
N ILE A 64 0.25 -11.25 8.39
CA ILE A 64 -0.20 -12.60 8.80
C ILE A 64 0.01 -12.87 10.30
N ARG A 65 1.00 -12.23 10.92
CA ARG A 65 1.28 -12.35 12.35
C ARG A 65 0.90 -11.11 13.17
N HIS A 66 0.18 -10.17 12.54
CA HIS A 66 -0.15 -8.87 13.16
C HIS A 66 -1.64 -8.60 13.05
N ALA A 67 -2.47 -9.47 13.63
CA ALA A 67 -3.92 -9.42 13.50
C ALA A 67 -4.54 -8.09 13.93
N GLY A 68 -3.92 -7.38 14.87
CA GLY A 68 -4.41 -6.07 15.32
C GLY A 68 -4.26 -4.93 14.33
N PHE A 69 -3.44 -5.10 13.29
CA PHE A 69 -3.20 -4.03 12.32
C PHE A 69 -4.49 -3.59 11.62
N GLY A 70 -5.27 -4.54 11.11
CA GLY A 70 -6.51 -4.22 10.39
C GLY A 70 -7.54 -3.52 11.25
N GLU A 71 -7.66 -3.91 12.50
CA GLU A 71 -8.58 -3.26 13.45
C GLU A 71 -8.08 -1.86 13.81
N ASN A 72 -6.79 -1.70 14.09
CA ASN A 72 -6.21 -0.43 14.50
C ASN A 72 -6.29 0.62 13.40
N TYR A 73 -6.20 0.22 12.13
CA TYR A 73 -6.31 1.13 10.98
C TYR A 73 -7.70 1.16 10.36
N GLY A 74 -8.64 0.33 10.87
CA GLY A 74 -10.01 0.31 10.37
C GLY A 74 -10.14 -0.22 8.95
N VAL A 75 -9.25 -1.11 8.53
CA VAL A 75 -9.18 -1.61 7.14
C VAL A 75 -9.61 -3.07 7.00
N LEU A 76 -10.00 -3.73 8.08
CA LEU A 76 -10.40 -5.13 8.04
C LEU A 76 -11.79 -5.28 7.41
N ILE A 77 -11.90 -6.14 6.38
CA ILE A 77 -13.19 -6.49 5.79
C ILE A 77 -13.86 -7.52 6.69
N VAL A 78 -15.08 -7.22 7.16
CA VAL A 78 -15.76 -8.07 8.15
C VAL A 78 -16.89 -8.91 7.57
N GLU A 79 -17.33 -8.64 6.34
CA GLU A 79 -18.45 -9.34 5.70
C GLU A 79 -18.12 -9.70 4.25
N GLY A 80 -18.79 -10.72 3.71
CA GLY A 80 -18.69 -11.11 2.32
C GLY A 80 -17.54 -12.08 2.03
N PRO A 81 -17.32 -12.39 0.74
CA PRO A 81 -16.30 -13.36 0.32
C PRO A 81 -14.87 -12.99 0.70
N LEU A 82 -14.59 -11.70 0.90
CA LEU A 82 -13.26 -11.21 1.24
C LEU A 82 -13.09 -10.94 2.73
N ALA A 83 -14.03 -11.37 3.57
CA ALA A 83 -13.95 -11.16 5.01
C ALA A 83 -12.64 -11.75 5.56
N GLY A 84 -12.00 -11.01 6.45
CA GLY A 84 -10.69 -11.37 7.01
C GLY A 84 -9.51 -10.78 6.25
N MET A 85 -9.73 -10.22 5.05
CA MET A 85 -8.71 -9.53 4.28
C MET A 85 -8.79 -8.03 4.51
N TYR A 86 -7.83 -7.27 3.99
CA TYR A 86 -7.84 -5.82 4.12
C TYR A 86 -8.59 -5.15 2.98
N ALA A 87 -9.37 -4.12 3.32
CA ALA A 87 -9.87 -3.16 2.34
C ALA A 87 -8.69 -2.37 1.78
N ARG A 88 -8.90 -1.74 0.62
CA ARG A 88 -7.84 -0.93 0.02
C ARG A 88 -7.79 0.43 0.70
N ALA A 89 -6.58 0.82 1.09
CA ALA A 89 -6.35 2.11 1.73
C ALA A 89 -4.94 2.59 1.42
N VAL A 90 -4.78 3.91 1.35
CA VAL A 90 -3.47 4.54 1.23
C VAL A 90 -3.32 5.50 2.40
N VAL A 91 -2.25 5.35 3.15
CA VAL A 91 -1.93 6.19 4.29
C VAL A 91 -0.52 6.75 4.12
N VAL A 92 -0.36 8.06 4.27
CA VAL A 92 0.95 8.71 4.23
C VAL A 92 1.31 9.19 5.63
N LEU A 93 2.51 8.82 6.06
CA LEU A 93 3.06 9.24 7.35
C LEU A 93 4.24 10.20 7.12
N ASP A 94 4.32 11.26 7.95
CA ASP A 94 5.46 12.17 7.92
C ASP A 94 6.67 11.58 8.65
N GLU A 95 7.74 12.37 8.81
CA GLU A 95 8.97 11.94 9.49
C GLU A 95 8.74 11.54 10.94
N ASN A 96 7.68 12.04 11.56
CA ASN A 96 7.33 11.76 12.96
C ASN A 96 6.28 10.65 13.09
N ASN A 97 5.96 9.95 11.99
CA ASN A 97 4.93 8.91 11.91
C ASN A 97 3.51 9.43 12.17
N ALA A 98 3.28 10.73 11.96
CA ALA A 98 1.93 11.29 12.01
C ALA A 98 1.25 11.11 10.67
N VAL A 99 -0.05 10.77 10.68
CA VAL A 99 -0.84 10.61 9.44
C VAL A 99 -1.10 11.99 8.85
N VAL A 100 -0.63 12.20 7.62
CA VAL A 100 -0.85 13.45 6.88
C VAL A 100 -1.78 13.26 5.68
N TYR A 101 -2.11 12.04 5.32
CA TYR A 101 -3.04 11.72 4.25
C TYR A 101 -3.63 10.33 4.49
N ASN A 102 -4.91 10.17 4.17
CA ASN A 102 -5.61 8.91 4.31
C ASN A 102 -6.70 8.82 3.24
N GLU A 103 -6.68 7.74 2.48
CA GLU A 103 -7.73 7.41 1.52
C GLU A 103 -8.13 5.97 1.70
N GLN A 104 -9.42 5.71 1.95
CA GLN A 104 -9.96 4.35 1.97
C GLN A 104 -10.84 4.18 0.74
N ILE A 105 -10.61 3.11 -0.02
CA ILE A 105 -11.27 2.87 -1.29
C ILE A 105 -12.33 1.78 -1.10
N ALA A 106 -13.60 2.13 -1.31
CA ALA A 106 -14.72 1.23 -1.06
C ALA A 106 -14.78 0.07 -2.07
N ASP A 107 -14.38 0.32 -3.32
CA ASP A 107 -14.39 -0.68 -4.38
C ASP A 107 -12.96 -1.15 -4.66
N ILE A 108 -12.70 -2.45 -4.46
CA ILE A 108 -11.36 -3.02 -4.65
C ILE A 108 -10.86 -2.92 -6.10
N LYS A 109 -11.75 -2.63 -7.05
CA LYS A 109 -11.41 -2.45 -8.47
C LYS A 109 -11.03 -1.01 -8.83
N THR A 110 -11.18 -0.07 -7.90
CA THR A 110 -10.86 1.34 -8.13
C THR A 110 -9.42 1.61 -7.72
N GLU A 111 -8.66 2.29 -8.59
CA GLU A 111 -7.29 2.68 -8.27
C GLU A 111 -7.27 3.82 -7.25
N PRO A 112 -6.21 3.92 -6.42
CA PRO A 112 -6.05 5.04 -5.51
C PRO A 112 -5.76 6.33 -6.28
N ASP A 113 -5.91 7.47 -5.59
CA ASP A 113 -5.52 8.78 -6.11
C ASP A 113 -4.00 8.95 -5.92
N TYR A 114 -3.24 8.53 -6.93
CA TYR A 114 -1.79 8.58 -6.88
C TYR A 114 -1.26 9.99 -6.70
N GLY A 115 -1.86 10.95 -7.39
CA GLY A 115 -1.44 12.35 -7.32
C GLY A 115 -1.60 12.93 -5.92
N ALA A 116 -2.74 12.68 -5.26
CA ALA A 116 -3.00 13.17 -3.92
C ALA A 116 -2.00 12.57 -2.91
N ALA A 117 -1.74 11.26 -3.01
CA ALA A 117 -0.79 10.60 -2.11
C ALA A 117 0.63 11.14 -2.31
N CYS A 118 1.05 11.32 -3.56
CA CYS A 118 2.38 11.85 -3.86
C CYS A 118 2.52 13.31 -3.41
N ARG A 119 1.49 14.13 -3.58
CA ARG A 119 1.51 15.51 -3.06
C ARG A 119 1.64 15.54 -1.55
N ALA A 120 0.99 14.61 -0.85
CA ALA A 120 1.13 14.49 0.61
C ALA A 120 2.56 14.12 1.02
N LEU A 121 3.29 13.43 0.15
CA LEU A 121 4.71 13.11 0.35
C LEU A 121 5.63 14.26 -0.07
N GLY A 122 5.10 15.33 -0.63
CA GLY A 122 5.88 16.46 -1.14
C GLY A 122 6.41 16.25 -2.55
N ILE A 123 5.78 15.37 -3.32
CA ILE A 123 6.20 15.04 -4.69
C ILE A 123 5.11 15.48 -5.66
N GLU A 124 5.48 16.20 -6.72
CA GLU A 124 4.59 16.49 -7.83
C GLU A 124 4.78 15.44 -8.92
N ILE A 125 3.68 14.91 -9.44
CA ILE A 125 3.71 13.96 -10.54
C ILE A 125 2.77 14.43 -11.64
N ASP A 126 3.14 14.10 -12.87
CA ASP A 126 2.29 14.28 -14.05
C ASP A 126 1.41 13.03 -14.19
N GLU A 127 0.11 13.21 -14.07
CA GLU A 127 -0.86 12.11 -14.22
C GLU A 127 -1.33 11.99 -15.67
#